data_deed7acaa75422832d30dc01a3185247
#
_entry.id   deed7acaa75422832d30dc01a3185247
#
_cell.length_a   1.000
_cell.length_b   1.000
_cell.length_c   1.000
_cell.angle_alpha   90.00
_cell.angle_beta   90.00
_cell.angle_gamma   90.00
#
_symmetry.space_group_name_H-M   'P 1'
#
loop_
_entity.id
_entity.type
_entity.pdbx_description
1 polymer ?
#
loop_
_entity_poly.entity_id
_entity_poly.type
_entity_poly.pdbx_seq_one_letter_code
_entity_poly.pdbx_strand_id
1 'polypeptide(L)'
;VLDAALASLWLEVASASVKYGASARVDTRARSMDAQATGEAVSPLAADMDIVPTVSLKYDDGSAVAQVEYAPRISFREATTNPRTEVQHVGRLLGDWRPSRGLTLHGTQEFVLGQVNLFTNLPLGGSLDDDPAVPGDTPALPIQPLPEGVDTVFFLSSLTTLAAETVWLGPGWRLSGSAGFSASGGLDDTAKEAVPFQYGPRAQLSLGNSPAPRHTLSTTLAYSDSRFSTGARATVTTLTGGWTHRLDRRTAVEAGVGVGVAYSVRATEDDPTDDPDVPGVTPSSTLSGGRRLTTFQVGGAPVEDPPQRLELLPDLTLAVSHRVPSRTADFNGRLAARVTPFVDRLTGLVYPRADLTLNGTWALSPRFRFSGTGGGAFAVGGAVGDRQVVGGVGAGWTVNRWMTLEVDTRAAWTRSPDVEAARTVWSATLGLTVQKTGIL
;
A
#
# COMPACT_ATOMS: atom_id res chain seq x y z
N VAL A 1 13.17 -40.94 -29.84
CA VAL A 1 12.13 -40.18 -29.07
C VAL A 1 12.78 -39.37 -27.96
N LEU A 2 13.77 -39.96 -27.24
CA LEU A 2 14.50 -39.26 -26.17
C LEU A 2 15.36 -38.12 -26.70
N ASP A 3 16.03 -38.34 -27.86
CA ASP A 3 16.88 -37.33 -28.49
C ASP A 3 16.07 -36.14 -29.05
N ALA A 4 14.86 -36.37 -29.53
CA ALA A 4 13.97 -35.31 -29.98
C ALA A 4 13.44 -34.48 -28.80
N ALA A 5 13.17 -35.11 -27.65
CA ALA A 5 12.75 -34.41 -26.43
C ALA A 5 13.90 -33.61 -25.82
N LEU A 6 15.12 -34.15 -25.83
CA LEU A 6 16.32 -33.42 -25.38
C LEU A 6 16.65 -32.26 -26.31
N ALA A 7 16.55 -32.47 -27.63
CA ALA A 7 16.77 -31.39 -28.60
C ALA A 7 15.74 -30.28 -28.50
N SER A 8 14.45 -30.59 -28.22
CA SER A 8 13.44 -29.55 -27.93
C SER A 8 13.72 -28.79 -26.66
N LEU A 9 14.17 -29.46 -25.60
CA LEU A 9 14.58 -28.81 -24.33
C LEU A 9 15.79 -27.88 -24.56
N TRP A 10 16.77 -28.28 -25.35
CA TRP A 10 17.93 -27.46 -25.70
C TRP A 10 17.57 -26.27 -26.61
N LEU A 11 16.59 -26.41 -27.50
CA LEU A 11 16.09 -25.31 -28.33
C LEU A 11 15.29 -24.28 -27.48
N GLU A 12 14.53 -24.72 -26.49
CA GLU A 12 13.84 -23.83 -25.57
C GLU A 12 14.82 -23.05 -24.69
N VAL A 13 15.88 -23.69 -24.20
CA VAL A 13 16.94 -23.00 -23.45
C VAL A 13 17.72 -22.00 -24.32
N ALA A 14 17.85 -22.28 -25.64
CA ALA A 14 18.55 -21.38 -26.56
C ALA A 14 17.76 -20.08 -26.88
N SER A 15 16.46 -20.00 -26.57
CA SER A 15 15.64 -18.80 -26.74
C SER A 15 15.54 -17.93 -25.48
N ALA A 16 16.00 -18.43 -24.35
CA ALA A 16 15.97 -17.69 -23.09
C ALA A 16 16.91 -16.48 -23.11
N SER A 17 16.42 -15.34 -22.70
CA SER A 17 17.23 -14.12 -22.53
C SER A 17 17.34 -13.75 -21.07
N VAL A 18 18.56 -13.45 -20.64
CA VAL A 18 18.80 -12.86 -19.31
C VAL A 18 19.18 -11.42 -19.50
N LYS A 19 18.41 -10.50 -18.89
CA LYS A 19 18.65 -9.07 -18.91
C LYS A 19 19.03 -8.60 -17.51
N TYR A 20 19.97 -7.70 -17.43
CA TYR A 20 20.30 -7.03 -16.19
C TYR A 20 20.00 -5.54 -16.28
N GLY A 21 19.62 -4.96 -15.16
CA GLY A 21 19.48 -3.53 -14.98
C GLY A 21 20.23 -3.07 -13.74
N ALA A 22 20.89 -1.94 -13.85
CA ALA A 22 21.44 -1.25 -12.71
C ALA A 22 21.05 0.22 -12.81
N SER A 23 20.59 0.79 -11.72
CA SER A 23 20.28 2.22 -11.63
C SER A 23 20.69 2.76 -10.26
N ALA A 24 20.90 4.06 -10.21
CA ALA A 24 21.05 4.78 -8.97
C ALA A 24 20.16 6.01 -9.04
N ARG A 25 19.39 6.22 -7.99
CA ARG A 25 18.55 7.40 -7.81
C ARG A 25 19.06 8.17 -6.60
N VAL A 26 19.15 9.47 -6.74
CA VAL A 26 19.45 10.38 -5.64
C VAL A 26 18.29 11.36 -5.56
N ASP A 27 17.64 11.40 -4.42
CA ASP A 27 16.53 12.30 -4.12
C ASP A 27 16.98 13.28 -3.04
N THR A 28 16.78 14.56 -3.26
CA THR A 28 16.85 15.58 -2.21
C THR A 28 15.43 16.04 -1.89
N ARG A 29 15.10 16.13 -0.62
CA ARG A 29 13.75 16.44 -0.18
C ARG A 29 13.79 17.56 0.86
N ALA A 30 12.98 18.59 0.64
CA ALA A 30 12.58 19.52 1.67
C ALA A 30 11.22 19.11 2.24
N ARG A 31 11.08 19.10 3.55
CA ARG A 31 9.81 18.75 4.22
C ARG A 31 9.49 19.72 5.35
N SER A 32 8.19 19.92 5.60
CA SER A 32 7.77 20.60 6.81
C SER A 32 8.00 19.70 8.03
N MET A 33 8.43 20.30 9.12
CA MET A 33 8.48 19.64 10.43
C MET A 33 7.29 20.11 11.26
N ASP A 34 6.70 19.18 12.00
CA ASP A 34 5.62 19.52 12.89
C ASP A 34 6.22 20.01 14.22
N ALA A 35 6.01 21.30 14.53
CA ALA A 35 6.51 21.91 15.75
C ALA A 35 5.92 21.29 17.04
N GLN A 36 4.77 20.62 16.93
CA GLN A 36 4.15 19.96 18.09
C GLN A 36 4.81 18.63 18.48
N ALA A 37 5.46 17.95 17.52
CA ALA A 37 6.11 16.67 17.79
C ALA A 37 7.43 16.79 18.56
N THR A 38 8.02 17.96 18.63
CA THR A 38 9.37 18.14 19.19
C THR A 38 9.41 18.98 20.45
N GLY A 39 8.34 19.68 20.82
CA GLY A 39 8.30 20.54 22.03
C GLY A 39 9.29 21.72 22.03
N GLU A 40 10.15 21.83 21.03
CA GLU A 40 11.15 22.88 20.86
C GLU A 40 10.82 23.75 19.64
N ALA A 41 11.29 24.99 19.62
CA ALA A 41 11.22 25.89 18.47
C ALA A 41 12.15 25.39 17.37
N VAL A 42 11.67 24.42 16.60
CA VAL A 42 12.41 23.74 15.55
C VAL A 42 12.33 24.53 14.26
N SER A 43 13.36 24.43 13.44
CA SER A 43 13.31 24.92 12.06
C SER A 43 12.06 24.36 11.35
N PRO A 44 11.21 25.19 10.75
CA PRO A 44 9.98 24.73 10.10
C PRO A 44 10.26 23.84 8.88
N LEU A 45 11.49 23.72 8.47
CA LEU A 45 11.95 22.97 7.29
C LEU A 45 13.11 22.05 7.66
N ALA A 46 13.06 20.83 7.17
CA ALA A 46 14.19 19.89 7.19
C ALA A 46 14.56 19.48 5.77
N ALA A 47 15.84 19.25 5.55
CA ALA A 47 16.37 18.72 4.31
C ALA A 47 16.80 17.27 4.50
N ASP A 48 16.34 16.40 3.63
CA ASP A 48 16.70 14.99 3.60
C ASP A 48 17.33 14.64 2.26
N MET A 49 18.21 13.62 2.25
CA MET A 49 18.75 13.05 1.02
C MET A 49 18.61 11.54 1.06
N ASP A 50 18.09 10.98 -0.01
CA ASP A 50 17.97 9.53 -0.20
C ASP A 50 18.87 9.08 -1.35
N ILE A 51 19.57 7.98 -1.18
CA ILE A 51 20.32 7.30 -2.24
C ILE A 51 19.73 5.90 -2.39
N VAL A 52 19.26 5.57 -3.59
CA VAL A 52 18.59 4.31 -3.89
C VAL A 52 19.31 3.64 -5.07
N PRO A 53 20.38 2.86 -4.82
CA PRO A 53 20.94 1.98 -5.84
C PRO A 53 19.97 0.83 -6.09
N THR A 54 19.71 0.49 -7.34
CA THR A 54 18.82 -0.60 -7.73
C THR A 54 19.54 -1.55 -8.65
N VAL A 55 19.41 -2.84 -8.39
CA VAL A 55 19.90 -3.91 -9.27
C VAL A 55 18.73 -4.81 -9.61
N SER A 56 18.56 -5.13 -10.88
CA SER A 56 17.53 -6.04 -11.36
C SER A 56 18.11 -7.11 -12.29
N LEU A 57 17.52 -8.29 -12.22
CA LEU A 57 17.80 -9.40 -13.11
C LEU A 57 16.46 -9.94 -13.64
N LYS A 58 16.33 -10.04 -14.95
CA LYS A 58 15.13 -10.56 -15.61
C LYS A 58 15.51 -11.72 -16.50
N TYR A 59 14.87 -12.85 -16.27
CA TYR A 59 14.86 -14.03 -17.16
C TYR A 59 13.56 -14.03 -17.98
N ASP A 60 13.65 -14.35 -19.27
CA ASP A 60 12.52 -14.40 -20.18
C ASP A 60 12.78 -15.46 -21.25
N ASP A 61 11.95 -16.50 -21.30
CA ASP A 61 12.01 -17.56 -22.31
C ASP A 61 10.75 -17.60 -23.21
N GLY A 62 9.88 -16.57 -23.09
CA GLY A 62 8.62 -16.47 -23.82
C GLY A 62 7.45 -17.20 -23.16
N SER A 63 7.68 -18.30 -22.43
CA SER A 63 6.66 -19.03 -21.66
C SER A 63 6.69 -18.65 -20.18
N ALA A 64 7.85 -18.31 -19.68
CA ALA A 64 8.08 -17.87 -18.30
C ALA A 64 8.91 -16.59 -18.25
N VAL A 65 8.55 -15.72 -17.34
CA VAL A 65 9.30 -14.51 -16.98
C VAL A 65 9.57 -14.56 -15.49
N ALA A 66 10.81 -14.36 -15.09
CA ALA A 66 11.16 -14.16 -13.68
C ALA A 66 12.00 -12.89 -13.55
N GLN A 67 11.69 -12.07 -12.57
CA GLN A 67 12.43 -10.85 -12.31
C GLN A 67 12.71 -10.74 -10.81
N VAL A 68 13.95 -10.42 -10.48
CA VAL A 68 14.40 -10.08 -9.13
C VAL A 68 14.89 -8.66 -9.15
N GLU A 69 14.47 -7.87 -8.18
CA GLU A 69 14.91 -6.51 -7.99
C GLU A 69 15.29 -6.29 -6.52
N TYR A 70 16.39 -5.60 -6.29
CA TYR A 70 16.83 -5.19 -4.98
C TYR A 70 17.24 -3.70 -5.02
N ALA A 71 16.64 -2.91 -4.15
CA ALA A 71 16.77 -1.47 -4.11
C ALA A 71 16.94 -0.98 -2.65
N PRO A 72 18.14 -1.13 -2.05
CA PRO A 72 18.37 -0.57 -0.73
C PRO A 72 18.26 0.95 -0.79
N ARG A 73 17.61 1.54 0.21
CA ARG A 73 17.50 2.98 0.36
C ARG A 73 18.33 3.41 1.55
N ILE A 74 19.24 4.32 1.33
CA ILE A 74 20.08 4.96 2.34
C ILE A 74 19.59 6.39 2.47
N SER A 75 19.05 6.74 3.63
CA SER A 75 18.46 8.04 3.89
C SER A 75 19.30 8.81 4.89
N PHE A 76 19.68 10.02 4.52
CA PHE A 76 20.33 10.97 5.41
C PHE A 76 19.27 11.99 5.83
N ARG A 77 18.94 12.00 7.11
CA ARG A 77 17.89 12.83 7.67
C ARG A 77 18.48 13.97 8.46
N GLU A 78 18.03 15.18 8.17
CA GLU A 78 18.24 16.31 9.05
C GLU A 78 17.27 16.16 10.23
N ALA A 79 17.83 15.87 11.40
CA ALA A 79 17.08 15.85 12.65
C ALA A 79 17.54 17.01 13.53
N THR A 80 16.65 17.52 14.38
CA THR A 80 16.90 18.69 15.22
C THR A 80 18.02 18.50 16.23
N THR A 81 18.34 17.28 16.61
CA THR A 81 19.34 16.98 17.62
C THR A 81 20.51 16.13 17.13
N ASN A 82 20.32 15.28 16.12
CA ASN A 82 21.41 14.49 15.53
C ASN A 82 21.05 14.08 14.10
N PRO A 83 21.93 14.30 13.10
CA PRO A 83 21.75 13.76 11.77
C PRO A 83 21.74 12.23 11.85
N ARG A 84 20.70 11.62 11.29
CA ARG A 84 20.54 10.16 11.30
C ARG A 84 20.71 9.59 9.89
N THR A 85 21.44 8.49 9.84
CA THR A 85 21.47 7.65 8.64
C THR A 85 20.53 6.47 8.86
N GLU A 86 19.55 6.34 7.99
CA GLU A 86 18.58 5.25 8.00
C GLU A 86 18.83 4.33 6.81
N VAL A 87 18.74 3.04 7.01
CA VAL A 87 18.88 2.06 5.94
C VAL A 87 17.62 1.21 5.86
N GLN A 88 17.07 1.14 4.65
CA GLN A 88 15.90 0.34 4.33
C GLN A 88 16.24 -0.60 3.17
N HIS A 89 15.96 -1.87 3.33
CA HIS A 89 16.11 -2.88 2.29
C HIS A 89 14.77 -3.09 1.58
N VAL A 90 14.73 -2.89 0.29
CA VAL A 90 13.56 -3.12 -0.54
C VAL A 90 13.91 -4.20 -1.55
N GLY A 91 13.08 -5.22 -1.65
CA GLY A 91 13.25 -6.29 -2.61
C GLY A 91 11.92 -6.71 -3.22
N ARG A 92 11.99 -7.09 -4.48
CA ARG A 92 10.85 -7.54 -5.26
C ARG A 92 11.23 -8.76 -6.10
N LEU A 93 10.38 -9.78 -6.06
CA LEU A 93 10.44 -10.94 -6.92
C LEU A 93 9.11 -11.02 -7.69
N LEU A 94 9.20 -11.15 -9.00
CA LEU A 94 8.05 -11.31 -9.89
C LEU A 94 8.26 -12.58 -10.71
N GLY A 95 7.20 -13.33 -10.94
CA GLY A 95 7.20 -14.49 -11.78
C GLY A 95 5.91 -14.63 -12.56
N ASP A 96 6.01 -14.78 -13.87
CA ASP A 96 4.89 -15.09 -14.75
C ASP A 96 5.18 -16.39 -15.47
N TRP A 97 4.24 -17.30 -15.47
CA TRP A 97 4.36 -18.57 -16.18
C TRP A 97 3.07 -18.88 -16.94
N ARG A 98 3.22 -19.23 -18.20
CA ARG A 98 2.13 -19.57 -19.12
C ARG A 98 2.25 -21.03 -19.57
N PRO A 99 1.83 -21.99 -18.70
CA PRO A 99 1.93 -23.41 -19.02
C PRO A 99 1.04 -23.82 -20.20
N SER A 100 0.02 -23.04 -20.51
CA SER A 100 -0.86 -23.26 -21.66
C SER A 100 -1.44 -21.93 -22.17
N ARG A 101 -2.04 -21.93 -23.36
CA ARG A 101 -2.68 -20.74 -23.95
C ARG A 101 -3.84 -20.18 -23.13
N GLY A 102 -4.44 -21.00 -22.27
CA GLY A 102 -5.61 -20.62 -21.47
C GLY A 102 -5.32 -20.42 -19.98
N LEU A 103 -4.08 -20.58 -19.53
CA LEU A 103 -3.70 -20.45 -18.13
C LEU A 103 -2.46 -19.59 -17.99
N THR A 104 -2.55 -18.57 -17.14
CA THR A 104 -1.40 -17.76 -16.71
C THR A 104 -1.31 -17.83 -15.19
N LEU A 105 -0.11 -18.07 -14.69
CA LEU A 105 0.22 -18.05 -13.27
C LEU A 105 1.11 -16.86 -12.99
N HIS A 106 0.82 -16.11 -11.94
CA HIS A 106 1.58 -14.95 -11.49
C HIS A 106 2.04 -15.19 -10.06
N GLY A 107 3.28 -14.87 -9.76
CA GLY A 107 3.82 -14.88 -8.41
C GLY A 107 4.50 -13.55 -8.10
N THR A 108 4.20 -12.97 -6.96
CA THR A 108 4.88 -11.76 -6.48
C THR A 108 5.30 -11.92 -5.04
N GLN A 109 6.50 -11.48 -4.73
CA GLN A 109 6.99 -11.30 -3.37
C GLN A 109 7.61 -9.92 -3.28
N GLU A 110 7.10 -9.11 -2.37
CA GLU A 110 7.67 -7.80 -2.05
C GLU A 110 8.05 -7.78 -0.59
N PHE A 111 9.18 -7.19 -0.27
CA PHE A 111 9.56 -6.97 1.11
C PHE A 111 10.26 -5.63 1.29
N VAL A 112 10.03 -5.05 2.45
CA VAL A 112 10.68 -3.84 2.96
C VAL A 112 11.12 -4.14 4.37
N LEU A 113 12.38 -3.93 4.69
CA LEU A 113 12.93 -4.14 6.02
C LEU A 113 13.90 -3.00 6.35
N GLY A 114 13.75 -2.39 7.50
CA GLY A 114 14.69 -1.36 7.97
C GLY A 114 14.00 -0.23 8.70
N GLN A 115 14.73 0.84 8.88
CA GLN A 115 14.24 2.02 9.55
C GLN A 115 13.34 2.83 8.62
N VAL A 116 12.16 3.15 9.09
CA VAL A 116 11.15 3.92 8.36
C VAL A 116 10.78 5.14 9.17
N ASN A 117 10.93 6.30 8.57
CA ASN A 117 10.41 7.52 9.15
C ASN A 117 8.91 7.61 8.88
N LEU A 118 8.12 7.58 9.95
CA LEU A 118 6.66 7.55 9.88
C LEU A 118 6.07 8.84 9.30
N PHE A 119 6.79 9.96 9.35
CA PHE A 119 6.34 11.23 8.79
C PHE A 119 6.60 11.39 7.30
N THR A 120 7.66 10.77 6.78
CA THR A 120 8.06 10.94 5.37
C THR A 120 7.57 9.83 4.47
N ASN A 121 7.29 8.66 5.03
CA ASN A 121 6.80 7.50 4.31
C ASN A 121 5.29 7.32 4.48
N LEU A 122 4.55 8.43 4.58
CA LEU A 122 3.11 8.36 4.38
C LEU A 122 2.88 7.64 3.04
N PRO A 123 2.29 6.45 3.02
CA PRO A 123 1.93 5.78 1.79
C PRO A 123 0.84 6.61 1.13
N LEU A 124 1.25 7.62 0.42
CA LEU A 124 0.41 8.28 -0.56
C LEU A 124 0.20 7.23 -1.63
N GLY A 125 -1.01 6.70 -1.66
CA GLY A 125 -1.38 5.55 -2.45
C GLY A 125 -0.74 5.50 -3.83
N GLY A 126 -0.19 4.35 -4.15
CA GLY A 126 0.27 3.98 -5.47
C GLY A 126 1.55 4.69 -5.93
N SER A 127 2.58 3.93 -6.20
CA SER A 127 3.65 4.34 -7.11
C SER A 127 3.02 4.83 -8.41
N LEU A 128 3.55 5.90 -9.01
CA LEU A 128 3.12 6.43 -10.32
C LEU A 128 3.25 5.39 -11.46
N ASP A 129 3.90 4.27 -11.20
CA ASP A 129 4.11 3.14 -12.11
C ASP A 129 3.20 1.93 -11.79
N ASP A 130 2.30 2.03 -10.81
CA ASP A 130 1.36 0.96 -10.54
C ASP A 130 0.41 0.81 -11.73
N ASP A 131 0.63 -0.26 -12.48
CA ASP A 131 -0.27 -0.75 -13.52
C ASP A 131 -1.65 -0.95 -12.86
N PRO A 132 -2.70 -0.23 -13.32
CA PRO A 132 -4.03 -0.33 -12.74
C PRO A 132 -4.67 -1.72 -12.86
N ALA A 133 -3.95 -2.68 -13.43
CA ALA A 133 -4.40 -4.06 -13.61
C ALA A 133 -4.16 -4.96 -12.39
N VAL A 134 -3.39 -4.52 -11.40
CA VAL A 134 -3.22 -5.29 -10.17
C VAL A 134 -3.98 -4.58 -9.05
N PRO A 135 -5.12 -5.13 -8.60
CA PRO A 135 -5.76 -4.67 -7.38
C PRO A 135 -4.93 -5.15 -6.18
N GLY A 136 -3.81 -4.53 -5.99
CA GLY A 136 -2.97 -4.68 -4.83
C GLY A 136 -3.16 -3.45 -3.97
N ASP A 137 -4.23 -3.45 -3.15
CA ASP A 137 -4.32 -2.54 -2.03
C ASP A 137 -3.11 -2.82 -1.13
N THR A 138 -2.01 -2.10 -1.38
CA THR A 138 -1.08 -1.86 -0.28
C THR A 138 -1.92 -1.06 0.72
N PRO A 139 -2.28 -1.65 1.87
CA PRO A 139 -3.11 -0.93 2.81
C PRO A 139 -2.36 0.35 3.16
N ALA A 140 -2.94 1.48 2.82
CA ALA A 140 -2.45 2.75 3.31
C ALA A 140 -2.28 2.57 4.81
N LEU A 141 -1.05 2.75 5.31
CA LEU A 141 -0.82 2.70 6.75
C LEU A 141 -1.77 3.74 7.35
N PRO A 142 -2.66 3.37 8.28
CA PRO A 142 -3.47 4.35 8.96
C PRO A 142 -2.49 5.34 9.58
N ILE A 143 -2.69 6.62 9.30
CA ILE A 143 -1.92 7.67 9.96
C ILE A 143 -2.50 7.71 11.36
N GLN A 144 -1.77 7.09 12.27
CA GLN A 144 -2.05 7.20 13.68
C GLN A 144 -1.34 8.42 14.22
N PRO A 145 -1.92 9.07 15.25
CA PRO A 145 -1.15 10.01 16.04
C PRO A 145 0.05 9.25 16.60
N LEU A 146 1.22 9.57 16.09
CA LEU A 146 2.46 8.96 16.54
C LEU A 146 2.69 9.34 18.00
N PRO A 147 3.19 8.41 18.82
CA PRO A 147 3.66 8.75 20.16
C PRO A 147 4.65 9.90 20.06
N GLU A 148 4.52 10.89 20.92
CA GLU A 148 5.44 12.03 20.99
C GLU A 148 6.88 11.51 21.11
N GLY A 149 7.75 11.92 20.18
CA GLY A 149 9.17 11.57 20.22
C GLY A 149 9.59 10.36 19.38
N VAL A 150 8.68 9.66 18.71
CA VAL A 150 9.04 8.53 17.81
C VAL A 150 8.97 8.95 16.35
N ASP A 151 10.11 9.37 15.81
CA ASP A 151 10.22 9.77 14.40
C ASP A 151 10.48 8.59 13.47
N THR A 152 11.18 7.58 13.96
CA THR A 152 11.70 6.47 13.16
C THR A 152 11.47 5.16 13.89
N VAL A 153 10.91 4.19 13.18
CA VAL A 153 10.65 2.84 13.68
C VAL A 153 11.38 1.80 12.83
N PHE A 154 11.80 0.70 13.46
CA PHE A 154 12.28 -0.45 12.72
C PHE A 154 11.08 -1.27 12.24
N PHE A 155 10.91 -1.36 10.93
CA PHE A 155 9.68 -1.79 10.27
C PHE A 155 9.96 -2.94 9.30
N LEU A 156 9.02 -3.89 9.23
CA LEU A 156 8.94 -4.92 8.22
C LEU A 156 7.64 -4.77 7.44
N SER A 157 7.71 -4.89 6.12
CA SER A 157 6.55 -5.18 5.29
C SER A 157 6.91 -6.31 4.35
N SER A 158 6.07 -7.31 4.25
CA SER A 158 6.23 -8.45 3.35
C SER A 158 4.87 -8.81 2.76
N LEU A 159 4.82 -8.93 1.44
CA LEU A 159 3.65 -9.30 0.69
C LEU A 159 4.00 -10.39 -0.30
N THR A 160 3.42 -11.58 -0.10
CA THR A 160 3.47 -12.67 -1.07
C THR A 160 2.11 -12.82 -1.71
N THR A 161 2.06 -12.91 -3.04
CA THR A 161 0.82 -13.19 -3.77
C THR A 161 1.09 -14.21 -4.86
N LEU A 162 0.23 -15.20 -4.96
CA LEU A 162 0.16 -16.15 -6.06
C LEU A 162 -1.20 -15.99 -6.71
N ALA A 163 -1.24 -15.82 -8.03
CA ALA A 163 -2.46 -15.65 -8.78
C ALA A 163 -2.48 -16.58 -9.99
N ALA A 164 -3.68 -16.96 -10.39
CA ALA A 164 -3.95 -17.75 -11.57
C ALA A 164 -5.09 -17.10 -12.36
N GLU A 165 -4.93 -17.00 -13.67
CA GLU A 165 -5.97 -16.53 -14.57
C GLU A 165 -6.22 -17.58 -15.65
N THR A 166 -7.49 -17.86 -15.94
CA THR A 166 -7.89 -18.82 -16.98
C THR A 166 -9.06 -18.32 -17.81
N VAL A 167 -9.05 -18.68 -19.09
CA VAL A 167 -10.12 -18.37 -20.08
C VAL A 167 -10.87 -19.62 -20.54
N TRP A 168 -10.78 -20.73 -19.81
CA TRP A 168 -11.38 -22.03 -20.21
C TRP A 168 -12.90 -22.08 -20.17
N LEU A 169 -13.53 -21.14 -19.49
CA LEU A 169 -15.00 -21.13 -19.32
C LEU A 169 -15.78 -20.73 -20.60
N GLY A 170 -15.06 -20.42 -21.69
CA GLY A 170 -15.65 -20.05 -22.97
C GLY A 170 -15.39 -18.60 -23.39
N PRO A 171 -15.84 -18.22 -24.60
CA PRO A 171 -15.61 -16.87 -25.11
C PRO A 171 -16.18 -15.79 -24.18
N GLY A 172 -15.35 -14.81 -23.83
CA GLY A 172 -15.75 -13.68 -22.97
C GLY A 172 -15.72 -13.96 -21.48
N TRP A 173 -15.54 -15.22 -21.03
CA TRP A 173 -15.42 -15.57 -19.63
C TRP A 173 -13.95 -15.59 -19.18
N ARG A 174 -13.70 -15.05 -17.99
CA ARG A 174 -12.40 -15.09 -17.34
C ARG A 174 -12.61 -15.46 -15.87
N LEU A 175 -11.85 -16.43 -15.40
CA LEU A 175 -11.76 -16.77 -14.00
C LEU A 175 -10.36 -16.42 -13.51
N SER A 176 -10.24 -15.64 -12.48
CA SER A 176 -8.98 -15.36 -11.81
C SER A 176 -9.10 -15.64 -10.32
N GLY A 177 -8.05 -16.19 -9.75
CA GLY A 177 -7.94 -16.44 -8.33
C GLY A 177 -6.57 -16.01 -7.83
N SER A 178 -6.51 -15.47 -6.64
CA SER A 178 -5.25 -15.17 -5.97
C SER A 178 -5.31 -15.59 -4.51
N ALA A 179 -4.15 -15.98 -4.00
CA ALA A 179 -3.94 -16.24 -2.59
C ALA A 179 -2.60 -15.61 -2.17
N GLY A 180 -2.55 -15.10 -0.97
CA GLY A 180 -1.34 -14.44 -0.50
C GLY A 180 -1.25 -14.39 1.00
N PHE A 181 -0.13 -13.90 1.46
CA PHE A 181 0.16 -13.66 2.86
C PHE A 181 0.81 -12.28 2.99
N SER A 182 0.35 -11.50 3.94
CA SER A 182 0.94 -10.21 4.27
C SER A 182 1.41 -10.18 5.71
N ALA A 183 2.55 -9.54 5.94
CA ALA A 183 3.06 -9.24 7.27
C ALA A 183 3.62 -7.81 7.25
N SER A 184 3.21 -6.95 8.17
CA SER A 184 3.72 -5.58 8.22
C SER A 184 3.55 -4.97 9.60
N GLY A 185 4.50 -4.15 10.02
CA GLY A 185 4.45 -3.42 11.28
C GLY A 185 5.82 -3.21 11.91
N GLY A 186 5.83 -2.60 13.09
CA GLY A 186 7.02 -2.41 13.90
C GLY A 186 7.61 -3.72 14.42
N LEU A 187 8.92 -3.81 14.49
CA LEU A 187 9.62 -5.02 14.95
C LEU A 187 10.09 -4.92 16.40
N ASP A 188 10.49 -3.76 16.86
CA ASP A 188 10.81 -3.53 18.27
C ASP A 188 9.56 -3.09 19.05
N ASP A 189 9.62 -3.07 20.37
CA ASP A 189 8.46 -2.83 21.21
C ASP A 189 7.90 -1.40 21.01
N THR A 190 8.76 -0.40 20.94
CA THR A 190 8.36 0.99 20.66
C THR A 190 7.72 1.12 19.27
N ALA A 191 8.27 0.42 18.29
CA ALA A 191 7.72 0.40 16.95
C ALA A 191 6.37 -0.33 16.88
N LYS A 192 6.17 -1.39 17.66
CA LYS A 192 4.88 -2.11 17.76
C LYS A 192 3.80 -1.28 18.44
N GLU A 193 4.15 -0.45 19.42
CA GLU A 193 3.22 0.51 20.02
C GLU A 193 2.76 1.55 19.00
N ALA A 194 3.69 2.07 18.18
CA ALA A 194 3.38 3.06 17.16
C ALA A 194 2.66 2.45 15.94
N VAL A 195 3.11 1.28 15.49
CA VAL A 195 2.59 0.55 14.33
C VAL A 195 2.50 -0.93 14.67
N PRO A 196 1.39 -1.41 15.24
CA PRO A 196 1.22 -2.80 15.60
C PRO A 196 1.55 -3.75 14.45
N PHE A 197 2.27 -4.82 14.75
CA PHE A 197 2.61 -5.81 13.75
C PHE A 197 1.35 -6.59 13.35
N GLN A 198 1.03 -6.57 12.08
CA GLN A 198 -0.13 -7.23 11.48
C GLN A 198 0.36 -8.32 10.54
N TYR A 199 -0.25 -9.49 10.58
CA TYR A 199 0.02 -10.55 9.62
C TYR A 199 -1.24 -11.37 9.34
N GLY A 200 -1.29 -11.98 8.16
CA GLY A 200 -2.37 -12.91 7.84
C GLY A 200 -2.52 -13.22 6.36
N PRO A 201 -3.30 -14.27 6.08
CA PRO A 201 -3.63 -14.70 4.73
C PRO A 201 -4.69 -13.79 4.11
N ARG A 202 -4.64 -13.74 2.76
CA ARG A 202 -5.68 -13.16 1.93
C ARG A 202 -5.94 -14.06 0.74
N ALA A 203 -7.16 -14.04 0.23
CA ALA A 203 -7.53 -14.76 -0.98
C ALA A 203 -8.61 -13.99 -1.74
N GLN A 204 -8.60 -14.12 -3.05
CA GLN A 204 -9.61 -13.51 -3.90
C GLN A 204 -9.95 -14.46 -5.05
N LEU A 205 -11.22 -14.52 -5.42
CA LEU A 205 -11.72 -15.23 -6.59
C LEU A 205 -12.60 -14.28 -7.38
N SER A 206 -12.29 -14.09 -8.65
CA SER A 206 -13.06 -13.23 -9.55
C SER A 206 -13.51 -13.98 -10.77
N LEU A 207 -14.78 -13.83 -11.12
CA LEU A 207 -15.39 -14.32 -12.35
C LEU A 207 -15.84 -13.11 -13.18
N GLY A 208 -15.26 -12.97 -14.36
CA GLY A 208 -15.57 -11.90 -15.30
C GLY A 208 -16.27 -12.45 -16.56
N ASN A 209 -17.20 -11.67 -17.11
CA ASN A 209 -17.82 -11.93 -18.40
C ASN A 209 -17.96 -10.63 -19.19
N SER A 210 -17.66 -10.72 -20.48
CA SER A 210 -17.83 -9.62 -21.44
C SER A 210 -18.94 -9.95 -22.42
N PRO A 211 -20.23 -9.78 -22.05
CA PRO A 211 -21.36 -10.14 -22.89
C PRO A 211 -21.46 -9.30 -24.17
N ALA A 212 -20.82 -8.14 -24.17
CA ALA A 212 -20.72 -7.25 -25.34
C ALA A 212 -19.38 -6.50 -25.29
N PRO A 213 -18.88 -6.00 -26.44
CA PRO A 213 -17.56 -5.36 -26.54
C PRO A 213 -17.36 -4.14 -25.63
N ARG A 214 -18.46 -3.53 -25.17
CA ARG A 214 -18.43 -2.34 -24.32
C ARG A 214 -18.78 -2.63 -22.86
N HIS A 215 -19.21 -3.84 -22.53
CA HIS A 215 -19.66 -4.21 -21.19
C HIS A 215 -18.85 -5.35 -20.64
N THR A 216 -18.38 -5.19 -19.42
CA THR A 216 -17.80 -6.27 -18.65
C THR A 216 -18.52 -6.35 -17.31
N LEU A 217 -18.98 -7.53 -16.96
CA LEU A 217 -19.55 -7.87 -15.66
C LEU A 217 -18.52 -8.67 -14.88
N SER A 218 -18.43 -8.46 -13.59
CA SER A 218 -17.56 -9.23 -12.71
C SER A 218 -18.24 -9.54 -11.39
N THR A 219 -17.88 -10.65 -10.80
CA THR A 219 -18.22 -11.00 -9.43
C THR A 219 -16.94 -11.38 -8.71
N THR A 220 -16.68 -10.77 -7.58
CA THR A 220 -15.47 -10.97 -6.80
C THR A 220 -15.84 -11.38 -5.38
N LEU A 221 -15.27 -12.50 -4.92
CA LEU A 221 -15.26 -12.92 -3.53
C LEU A 221 -13.83 -12.71 -2.99
N ALA A 222 -13.70 -11.90 -1.95
CA ALA A 222 -12.41 -11.67 -1.30
C ALA A 222 -12.49 -12.04 0.19
N TYR A 223 -11.38 -12.53 0.71
CA TYR A 223 -11.20 -12.94 2.10
C TYR A 223 -9.87 -12.40 2.62
N SER A 224 -9.87 -11.89 3.85
CA SER A 224 -8.66 -11.52 4.58
C SER A 224 -8.81 -11.85 6.07
N ASP A 225 -7.75 -12.40 6.68
CA ASP A 225 -7.65 -12.61 8.13
C ASP A 225 -6.41 -11.84 8.62
N SER A 226 -6.61 -10.92 9.52
CA SER A 226 -5.57 -10.04 10.05
C SER A 226 -5.41 -10.30 11.54
N ARG A 227 -4.21 -10.64 11.96
CA ARG A 227 -3.83 -10.84 13.36
C ARG A 227 -2.81 -9.78 13.75
N PHE A 228 -2.98 -9.22 14.91
CA PHE A 228 -2.17 -8.10 15.41
C PHE A 228 -1.32 -8.54 16.60
N SER A 229 -0.16 -7.89 16.74
CA SER A 229 0.72 -8.10 17.93
C SER A 229 0.05 -7.70 19.25
N THR A 230 -1.00 -6.90 19.19
CA THR A 230 -1.85 -6.55 20.34
C THR A 230 -2.80 -7.67 20.81
N GLY A 231 -2.82 -8.82 20.12
CA GLY A 231 -3.77 -9.90 20.36
C GLY A 231 -5.12 -9.72 19.65
N ALA A 232 -5.37 -8.55 19.05
CA ALA A 232 -6.57 -8.33 18.25
C ALA A 232 -6.55 -9.20 16.97
N ARG A 233 -7.75 -9.47 16.45
CA ARG A 233 -7.95 -10.21 15.19
C ARG A 233 -9.14 -9.63 14.43
N ALA A 234 -8.98 -9.52 13.11
CA ALA A 234 -10.07 -9.12 12.22
C ALA A 234 -10.12 -10.02 10.99
N THR A 235 -11.29 -10.56 10.71
CA THR A 235 -11.54 -11.35 9.50
C THR A 235 -12.60 -10.64 8.68
N VAL A 236 -12.33 -10.43 7.39
CA VAL A 236 -13.26 -9.76 6.48
C VAL A 236 -13.45 -10.65 5.26
N THR A 237 -14.72 -10.86 4.90
CA THR A 237 -15.11 -11.53 3.65
C THR A 237 -16.04 -10.60 2.89
N THR A 238 -15.73 -10.29 1.63
CA THR A 238 -16.56 -9.43 0.78
C THR A 238 -17.02 -10.16 -0.46
N LEU A 239 -18.26 -9.90 -0.88
CA LEU A 239 -18.80 -10.33 -2.16
C LEU A 239 -19.26 -9.08 -2.93
N THR A 240 -18.64 -8.82 -4.07
CA THR A 240 -18.87 -7.61 -4.86
C THR A 240 -19.25 -7.99 -6.29
N GLY A 241 -20.33 -7.41 -6.79
CA GLY A 241 -20.70 -7.40 -8.21
C GLY A 241 -20.18 -6.12 -8.87
N GLY A 242 -19.48 -6.25 -9.97
CA GLY A 242 -18.89 -5.13 -10.72
C GLY A 242 -19.45 -5.03 -12.14
N TRP A 243 -19.54 -3.83 -12.63
CA TRP A 243 -19.88 -3.51 -14.02
C TRP A 243 -18.96 -2.42 -14.55
N THR A 244 -18.35 -2.69 -15.71
CA THR A 244 -17.53 -1.74 -16.44
C THR A 244 -18.20 -1.45 -17.79
N HIS A 245 -18.41 -0.20 -18.10
CA HIS A 245 -18.95 0.25 -19.37
C HIS A 245 -17.97 1.18 -20.10
N ARG A 246 -17.59 0.79 -21.30
CA ARG A 246 -16.79 1.65 -22.21
C ARG A 246 -17.73 2.58 -22.97
N LEU A 247 -17.80 3.85 -22.57
CA LEU A 247 -18.57 4.88 -23.27
C LEU A 247 -18.04 5.04 -24.69
N ASP A 248 -16.72 5.08 -24.82
CA ASP A 248 -16.00 5.16 -26.10
C ASP A 248 -14.62 4.46 -25.98
N ARG A 249 -13.75 4.65 -26.95
CA ARG A 249 -12.38 4.08 -26.94
C ARG A 249 -11.47 4.71 -25.87
N ARG A 250 -11.87 5.83 -25.29
CA ARG A 250 -11.06 6.66 -24.38
C ARG A 250 -11.61 6.67 -22.97
N THR A 251 -12.91 6.44 -22.81
CA THR A 251 -13.59 6.62 -21.53
C THR A 251 -14.26 5.33 -21.08
N ALA A 252 -14.00 4.93 -19.85
CA ALA A 252 -14.69 3.84 -19.20
C ALA A 252 -15.24 4.28 -17.84
N VAL A 253 -16.42 3.78 -17.51
CA VAL A 253 -17.08 3.92 -16.19
C VAL A 253 -17.13 2.56 -15.53
N GLU A 254 -16.77 2.48 -14.27
CA GLU A 254 -16.81 1.28 -13.45
C GLU A 254 -17.78 1.54 -12.28
N ALA A 255 -18.64 0.59 -11.99
CA ALA A 255 -19.49 0.59 -10.82
C ALA A 255 -19.44 -0.78 -10.15
N GLY A 256 -19.36 -0.81 -8.84
CA GLY A 256 -19.36 -2.04 -8.03
C GLY A 256 -20.27 -1.88 -6.82
N VAL A 257 -20.99 -2.93 -6.50
CA VAL A 257 -21.82 -3.02 -5.31
C VAL A 257 -21.63 -4.39 -4.66
N GLY A 258 -21.45 -4.38 -3.37
CA GLY A 258 -21.20 -5.59 -2.59
C GLY A 258 -21.49 -5.42 -1.11
N VAL A 259 -21.30 -6.49 -0.41
CA VAL A 259 -21.43 -6.57 1.03
C VAL A 259 -20.24 -7.32 1.63
N GLY A 260 -19.74 -6.81 2.74
CA GLY A 260 -18.71 -7.42 3.56
C GLY A 260 -19.28 -7.96 4.85
N VAL A 261 -18.83 -9.13 5.26
CA VAL A 261 -19.03 -9.68 6.61
C VAL A 261 -17.70 -9.53 7.33
N ALA A 262 -17.71 -8.78 8.41
CA ALA A 262 -16.54 -8.56 9.26
C ALA A 262 -16.75 -9.21 10.62
N TYR A 263 -15.74 -9.94 11.07
CA TYR A 263 -15.65 -10.48 12.41
C TYR A 263 -14.39 -9.92 13.07
N SER A 264 -14.54 -9.28 14.22
CA SER A 264 -13.41 -8.71 14.97
C SER A 264 -13.41 -9.17 16.42
N VAL A 265 -12.20 -9.36 16.95
CA VAL A 265 -11.92 -9.65 18.36
C VAL A 265 -10.97 -8.57 18.83
N ARG A 266 -11.36 -7.84 19.86
CA ARG A 266 -10.48 -6.87 20.51
C ARG A 266 -9.35 -7.57 21.27
N ALA A 267 -8.22 -6.88 21.39
CA ALA A 267 -7.24 -7.25 22.40
C ALA A 267 -7.89 -7.14 23.78
N THR A 268 -7.80 -8.17 24.57
CA THR A 268 -8.04 -8.08 26.00
C THR A 268 -6.89 -7.25 26.56
N GLU A 269 -7.14 -6.07 27.10
CA GLU A 269 -6.21 -5.49 28.05
C GLU A 269 -6.11 -6.52 29.19
N ASP A 270 -5.00 -7.23 29.28
CA ASP A 270 -4.65 -7.96 30.48
C ASP A 270 -4.57 -6.91 31.59
N ASP A 271 -5.61 -6.85 32.42
CA ASP A 271 -5.61 -5.99 33.60
C ASP A 271 -4.50 -6.55 34.52
N PRO A 272 -3.34 -5.86 34.64
CA PRO A 272 -2.25 -6.34 35.48
C PRO A 272 -2.63 -6.42 36.97
N THR A 273 -3.87 -6.12 37.32
CA THR A 273 -4.40 -6.17 38.68
C THR A 273 -5.02 -7.51 39.07
N ASP A 274 -5.15 -8.47 38.14
CA ASP A 274 -5.70 -9.79 38.45
C ASP A 274 -4.64 -10.86 38.80
N ASP A 275 -3.44 -10.46 39.19
CA ASP A 275 -2.53 -11.36 39.91
C ASP A 275 -2.84 -11.28 41.41
N PRO A 276 -3.68 -12.19 41.96
CA PRO A 276 -4.10 -12.13 43.35
C PRO A 276 -3.00 -12.47 44.37
N ASP A 277 -1.77 -12.76 43.89
CA ASP A 277 -0.68 -13.28 44.71
C ASP A 277 0.48 -12.30 44.95
N VAL A 278 0.39 -11.01 44.58
CA VAL A 278 1.39 -10.00 44.95
C VAL A 278 0.90 -9.09 46.10
N PRO A 279 1.17 -9.47 47.35
CA PRO A 279 0.80 -8.59 48.45
C PRO A 279 1.75 -7.38 48.54
N GLY A 280 1.22 -6.20 48.30
CA GLY A 280 1.82 -4.97 48.84
C GLY A 280 2.65 -4.11 47.89
N VAL A 281 2.40 -4.11 46.58
CA VAL A 281 2.94 -3.05 45.72
C VAL A 281 1.90 -1.95 45.56
N THR A 282 2.03 -0.92 46.41
CA THR A 282 1.39 0.39 46.18
C THR A 282 1.88 0.89 44.80
N PRO A 283 0.99 1.26 43.88
CA PRO A 283 1.42 1.84 42.60
C PRO A 283 2.09 3.18 42.85
N SER A 284 3.41 3.19 42.82
CA SER A 284 4.20 4.40 42.72
C SER A 284 3.95 4.99 41.33
N SER A 285 3.16 6.05 41.31
CA SER A 285 2.92 6.85 40.11
C SER A 285 4.20 7.58 39.70
N THR A 286 5.06 6.92 38.99
CA THR A 286 6.10 7.55 38.18
C THR A 286 5.55 7.69 36.78
N LEU A 287 5.08 8.90 36.53
CA LEU A 287 4.70 9.41 35.21
C LEU A 287 5.83 9.22 34.22
N SER A 288 5.73 8.20 33.41
CA SER A 288 6.28 8.20 32.06
C SER A 288 5.10 8.47 31.15
N GLY A 289 5.17 9.55 30.36
CA GLY A 289 4.04 10.16 29.63
C GLY A 289 3.43 9.31 28.52
N GLY A 290 2.83 8.19 28.89
CA GLY A 290 1.95 7.42 28.02
C GLY A 290 0.52 7.93 28.21
N ARG A 291 -0.07 8.56 27.21
CA ARG A 291 -1.49 8.92 27.22
C ARG A 291 -2.31 7.64 27.30
N ARG A 292 -2.92 7.42 28.47
CA ARG A 292 -4.08 6.53 28.58
C ARG A 292 -5.20 7.11 27.71
N LEU A 293 -5.72 6.31 26.79
CA LEU A 293 -7.04 6.51 26.22
C LEU A 293 -8.06 6.48 27.39
N THR A 294 -8.41 7.64 27.91
CA THR A 294 -9.52 7.76 28.84
C THR A 294 -10.82 7.58 28.06
N THR A 295 -11.36 6.39 28.08
CA THR A 295 -12.77 6.17 27.80
C THR A 295 -13.58 7.05 28.76
N PHE A 296 -14.33 8.01 28.23
CA PHE A 296 -15.28 8.78 29.01
C PHE A 296 -16.36 7.81 29.51
N GLN A 297 -16.25 7.35 30.73
CA GLN A 297 -17.35 6.73 31.47
C GLN A 297 -18.34 7.85 31.88
N VAL A 298 -19.38 8.02 31.07
CA VAL A 298 -20.62 8.61 31.58
C VAL A 298 -21.26 7.52 32.46
N GLY A 299 -21.45 7.82 33.75
CA GLY A 299 -21.90 6.92 34.80
C GLY A 299 -23.12 6.06 34.43
N GLY A 300 -22.85 4.92 33.92
CA GLY A 300 -23.75 3.79 33.71
C GLY A 300 -22.93 2.54 34.01
N ALA A 301 -23.58 1.47 34.48
CA ALA A 301 -22.97 0.19 34.75
C ALA A 301 -22.03 -0.20 33.59
N PRO A 302 -20.88 -0.86 33.87
CA PRO A 302 -19.95 -1.28 32.82
C PRO A 302 -20.73 -2.11 31.80
N VAL A 303 -20.94 -1.55 30.62
CA VAL A 303 -21.40 -2.35 29.48
C VAL A 303 -20.17 -3.16 29.14
N GLU A 304 -20.18 -4.44 29.50
CA GLU A 304 -19.22 -5.40 28.96
C GLU A 304 -19.39 -5.37 27.44
N ASP A 305 -18.53 -4.61 26.76
CA ASP A 305 -18.43 -4.65 25.30
C ASP A 305 -18.17 -6.12 24.94
N PRO A 306 -19.00 -6.74 24.11
CA PRO A 306 -18.77 -8.12 23.76
C PRO A 306 -17.36 -8.23 23.13
N PRO A 307 -16.51 -9.15 23.56
CA PRO A 307 -15.15 -9.31 23.08
C PRO A 307 -15.12 -9.65 21.58
N GLN A 308 -16.27 -9.93 21.00
CA GLN A 308 -16.46 -10.35 19.62
C GLN A 308 -17.57 -9.54 18.95
N ARG A 309 -17.31 -9.06 17.74
CA ARG A 309 -18.25 -8.28 16.97
C ARG A 309 -18.39 -8.84 15.55
N LEU A 310 -19.62 -9.08 15.12
CA LEU A 310 -19.96 -9.46 13.75
C LEU A 310 -20.73 -8.30 13.10
N GLU A 311 -20.25 -7.82 11.97
CA GLU A 311 -20.86 -6.70 11.26
C GLU A 311 -21.04 -6.97 9.78
N LEU A 312 -22.11 -6.40 9.23
CA LEU A 312 -22.35 -6.31 7.79
C LEU A 312 -21.94 -4.90 7.33
N LEU A 313 -21.05 -4.84 6.38
CA LEU A 313 -20.46 -3.59 5.89
C LEU A 313 -20.68 -3.45 4.39
N PRO A 314 -20.95 -2.24 3.88
CA PRO A 314 -21.05 -2.00 2.44
C PRO A 314 -19.69 -2.11 1.76
N ASP A 315 -19.71 -2.58 0.51
CA ASP A 315 -18.58 -2.54 -0.42
C ASP A 315 -19.05 -1.90 -1.73
N LEU A 316 -18.72 -0.63 -1.93
CA LEU A 316 -19.19 0.18 -3.05
C LEU A 316 -18.00 0.74 -3.81
N THR A 317 -18.07 0.75 -5.13
CA THR A 317 -17.04 1.35 -5.98
C THR A 317 -17.68 2.11 -7.14
N LEU A 318 -17.20 3.30 -7.41
CA LEU A 318 -17.51 4.07 -8.61
C LEU A 318 -16.21 4.66 -9.15
N ALA A 319 -15.90 4.41 -10.41
CA ALA A 319 -14.72 5.00 -11.02
C ALA A 319 -14.98 5.43 -12.47
N VAL A 320 -14.26 6.46 -12.89
CA VAL A 320 -14.23 6.93 -14.27
C VAL A 320 -12.77 7.02 -14.68
N SER A 321 -12.43 6.39 -15.79
CA SER A 321 -11.11 6.49 -16.42
C SER A 321 -11.23 7.13 -17.78
N HIS A 322 -10.30 8.03 -18.11
CA HIS A 322 -10.26 8.72 -19.39
C HIS A 322 -8.83 8.74 -19.92
N ARG A 323 -8.66 8.27 -21.16
CA ARG A 323 -7.36 8.24 -21.84
C ARG A 323 -7.46 8.96 -23.19
N VAL A 324 -6.60 9.92 -23.42
CA VAL A 324 -6.45 10.60 -24.71
C VAL A 324 -5.12 10.23 -25.33
N PRO A 325 -5.06 9.13 -26.11
CA PRO A 325 -3.84 8.78 -26.81
C PRO A 325 -3.56 9.80 -27.93
N SER A 326 -2.37 10.36 -27.93
CA SER A 326 -1.91 11.26 -29.00
C SER A 326 -0.45 10.93 -29.33
N ARG A 327 -0.05 11.22 -30.57
CA ARG A 327 1.37 11.04 -30.97
C ARG A 327 2.31 12.01 -30.25
N THR A 328 1.81 13.14 -29.82
CA THR A 328 2.59 14.23 -29.20
C THR A 328 2.30 14.43 -27.73
N ALA A 329 1.09 14.04 -27.26
CA ALA A 329 0.71 14.21 -25.86
C ALA A 329 -0.28 13.12 -25.48
N ASP A 330 0.09 12.23 -24.56
CA ASP A 330 -0.77 11.17 -24.00
C ASP A 330 -1.26 11.59 -22.62
N PHE A 331 -2.58 11.57 -22.42
CA PHE A 331 -3.20 11.84 -21.13
C PHE A 331 -3.93 10.59 -20.65
N ASN A 332 -3.70 10.23 -19.38
CA ASN A 332 -4.44 9.19 -18.69
C ASN A 332 -4.88 9.73 -17.33
N GLY A 333 -6.18 9.67 -17.05
CA GLY A 333 -6.74 10.13 -15.79
C GLY A 333 -7.76 9.14 -15.24
N ARG A 334 -7.80 8.99 -13.92
CA ARG A 334 -8.77 8.18 -13.19
C ARG A 334 -9.25 8.90 -11.95
N LEU A 335 -10.56 8.93 -11.77
CA LEU A 335 -11.25 9.33 -10.55
C LEU A 335 -11.99 8.11 -10.03
N ALA A 336 -11.78 7.76 -8.76
CA ALA A 336 -12.48 6.66 -8.12
C ALA A 336 -12.96 7.05 -6.71
N ALA A 337 -14.17 6.64 -6.39
CA ALA A 337 -14.74 6.70 -5.05
C ALA A 337 -15.09 5.28 -4.60
N ARG A 338 -14.71 4.94 -3.39
CA ARG A 338 -14.95 3.61 -2.81
C ARG A 338 -15.46 3.75 -1.39
N VAL A 339 -16.30 2.82 -0.96
CA VAL A 339 -16.63 2.58 0.44
C VAL A 339 -16.38 1.11 0.69
N THR A 340 -15.38 0.78 1.49
CA THR A 340 -14.94 -0.60 1.72
C THR A 340 -14.75 -0.87 3.19
N PRO A 341 -14.88 -2.13 3.66
CA PRO A 341 -14.48 -2.52 5.00
C PRO A 341 -13.00 -2.22 5.23
N PHE A 342 -12.71 -1.51 6.28
CA PHE A 342 -11.35 -1.13 6.69
C PHE A 342 -11.06 -1.68 8.09
N VAL A 343 -9.90 -2.27 8.26
CA VAL A 343 -9.44 -2.82 9.53
C VAL A 343 -8.50 -1.82 10.19
N ASP A 344 -8.89 -1.32 11.35
CA ASP A 344 -8.03 -0.48 12.17
C ASP A 344 -6.97 -1.34 12.88
N ARG A 345 -5.73 -1.05 12.66
CA ARG A 345 -4.59 -1.82 13.19
C ARG A 345 -4.41 -1.69 14.70
N LEU A 346 -4.82 -0.57 15.30
CA LEU A 346 -4.67 -0.35 16.74
C LEU A 346 -5.73 -1.12 17.52
N THR A 347 -6.96 -0.97 17.07
CA THR A 347 -8.10 -1.51 17.81
C THR A 347 -8.53 -2.89 17.35
N GLY A 348 -8.12 -3.30 16.13
CA GLY A 348 -8.63 -4.50 15.45
C GLY A 348 -10.07 -4.37 14.99
N LEU A 349 -10.71 -3.20 15.16
CA LEU A 349 -12.09 -2.97 14.73
C LEU A 349 -12.17 -2.85 13.22
N VAL A 350 -13.32 -3.25 12.68
CA VAL A 350 -13.62 -3.11 11.26
C VAL A 350 -14.76 -2.12 11.10
N TYR A 351 -14.58 -1.14 10.22
CA TYR A 351 -15.62 -0.14 9.91
C TYR A 351 -15.60 0.22 8.43
N PRO A 352 -16.71 0.74 7.88
CA PRO A 352 -16.73 1.20 6.49
C PRO A 352 -15.91 2.49 6.37
N ARG A 353 -14.97 2.52 5.42
CA ARG A 353 -14.16 3.68 5.08
C ARG A 353 -14.47 4.12 3.67
N ALA A 354 -14.71 5.40 3.48
CA ALA A 354 -14.84 6.02 2.17
C ALA A 354 -13.50 6.59 1.73
N ASP A 355 -13.08 6.24 0.52
CA ASP A 355 -11.88 6.70 -0.13
C ASP A 355 -12.24 7.38 -1.44
N LEU A 356 -11.69 8.57 -1.68
CA LEU A 356 -11.75 9.27 -2.96
C LEU A 356 -10.34 9.39 -3.50
N THR A 357 -10.11 8.98 -4.74
CA THR A 357 -8.80 9.06 -5.39
C THR A 357 -8.89 9.69 -6.76
N LEU A 358 -7.95 10.57 -7.07
CA LEU A 358 -7.76 11.19 -8.37
C LEU A 358 -6.31 10.99 -8.79
N ASN A 359 -6.09 10.36 -9.92
CA ASN A 359 -4.77 10.17 -10.50
C ASN A 359 -4.78 10.65 -11.95
N GLY A 360 -3.73 11.32 -12.37
CA GLY A 360 -3.56 11.77 -13.74
C GLY A 360 -2.11 11.80 -14.16
N THR A 361 -1.85 11.36 -15.38
CA THR A 361 -0.54 11.48 -16.02
C THR A 361 -0.71 12.15 -17.38
N TRP A 362 0.19 13.05 -17.71
CA TRP A 362 0.18 13.77 -18.96
C TRP A 362 1.60 13.78 -19.55
N ALA A 363 1.81 12.98 -20.59
CA ALA A 363 3.06 12.96 -21.35
C ALA A 363 2.96 14.00 -22.45
N LEU A 364 3.59 15.17 -22.28
CA LEU A 364 3.66 16.23 -23.28
C LEU A 364 4.59 15.87 -24.45
N SER A 365 5.54 15.01 -24.21
CA SER A 365 6.47 14.49 -25.21
C SER A 365 7.08 13.16 -24.70
N PRO A 366 7.80 12.41 -25.53
CA PRO A 366 8.54 11.22 -25.07
C PRO A 366 9.55 11.51 -23.96
N ARG A 367 9.92 12.78 -23.77
CA ARG A 367 10.91 13.20 -22.77
C ARG A 367 10.32 13.90 -21.57
N PHE A 368 9.08 14.39 -21.66
CA PHE A 368 8.50 15.23 -20.62
C PHE A 368 7.12 14.74 -20.19
N ARG A 369 6.98 14.44 -18.91
CA ARG A 369 5.77 13.89 -18.29
C ARG A 369 5.41 14.69 -17.04
N PHE A 370 4.12 14.97 -16.89
CA PHE A 370 3.49 15.46 -15.67
C PHE A 370 2.67 14.36 -15.01
N SER A 371 2.54 14.42 -13.72
CA SER A 371 1.64 13.58 -12.94
C SER A 371 0.96 14.42 -11.86
N GLY A 372 -0.26 14.03 -11.52
CA GLY A 372 -0.99 14.62 -10.43
C GLY A 372 -1.77 13.54 -9.70
N THR A 373 -1.74 13.57 -8.37
CA THR A 373 -2.49 12.66 -7.50
C THR A 373 -3.24 13.47 -6.46
N GLY A 374 -4.43 13.02 -6.10
CA GLY A 374 -5.19 13.60 -5.01
C GLY A 374 -6.10 12.55 -4.39
N GLY A 375 -6.44 12.73 -3.15
CA GLY A 375 -7.34 11.78 -2.49
C GLY A 375 -7.72 12.19 -1.08
N GLY A 376 -8.72 11.50 -0.56
CA GLY A 376 -9.14 11.64 0.83
C GLY A 376 -9.73 10.34 1.33
N ALA A 377 -9.63 10.12 2.62
CA ALA A 377 -10.18 8.97 3.32
C ALA A 377 -10.87 9.41 4.60
N PHE A 378 -12.02 8.79 4.91
CA PHE A 378 -12.77 9.04 6.14
C PHE A 378 -13.65 7.85 6.52
N ALA A 379 -13.86 7.65 7.82
CA ALA A 379 -14.79 6.66 8.34
C ALA A 379 -16.25 7.06 8.05
N VAL A 380 -17.10 6.09 7.76
CA VAL A 380 -18.53 6.28 7.44
C VAL A 380 -19.38 5.69 8.56
N GLY A 381 -20.59 6.25 8.76
CA GLY A 381 -21.57 5.69 9.68
C GLY A 381 -21.35 6.02 11.15
N GLY A 382 -20.69 7.14 11.46
CA GLY A 382 -20.48 7.58 12.86
C GLY A 382 -19.34 6.86 13.56
N ALA A 383 -18.62 5.99 12.86
CA ALA A 383 -17.36 5.46 13.36
C ALA A 383 -16.36 6.61 13.55
N VAL A 384 -15.74 6.64 14.73
CA VAL A 384 -14.69 7.60 15.03
C VAL A 384 -13.43 7.11 14.34
N GLY A 385 -13.02 7.79 13.29
CA GLY A 385 -11.83 7.44 12.51
C GLY A 385 -11.10 8.67 11.99
N ASP A 386 -9.87 8.47 11.60
CA ASP A 386 -9.03 9.51 11.04
C ASP A 386 -9.58 10.02 9.72
N ARG A 387 -9.47 11.33 9.52
CA ARG A 387 -9.74 11.98 8.24
C ARG A 387 -8.43 12.38 7.62
N GLN A 388 -8.27 12.04 6.35
CA GLN A 388 -7.06 12.34 5.60
C GLN A 388 -7.41 12.93 4.26
N VAL A 389 -6.65 13.95 3.86
CA VAL A 389 -6.64 14.48 2.49
C VAL A 389 -5.20 14.57 2.04
N VAL A 390 -4.92 14.06 0.85
CA VAL A 390 -3.57 14.06 0.27
C VAL A 390 -3.63 14.62 -1.15
N GLY A 391 -2.54 15.25 -1.57
CA GLY A 391 -2.39 15.72 -2.93
C GLY A 391 -0.92 15.85 -3.29
N GLY A 392 -0.64 15.67 -4.59
CA GLY A 392 0.72 15.82 -5.09
C GLY A 392 0.74 16.10 -6.60
N VAL A 393 1.77 16.76 -7.03
CA VAL A 393 2.07 16.99 -8.45
C VAL A 393 3.53 16.69 -8.70
N GLY A 394 3.80 16.07 -9.86
CA GLY A 394 5.13 15.71 -10.28
C GLY A 394 5.41 16.07 -11.73
N ALA A 395 6.67 16.27 -12.05
CA ALA A 395 7.15 16.46 -13.41
C ALA A 395 8.43 15.61 -13.60
N GLY A 396 8.50 14.88 -14.70
CA GLY A 396 9.64 14.08 -15.09
C GLY A 396 10.19 14.51 -16.45
N TRP A 397 11.51 14.64 -16.53
CA TRP A 397 12.22 14.97 -17.75
C TRP A 397 13.31 13.93 -18.04
N THR A 398 13.13 13.15 -19.10
CA THR A 398 14.16 12.25 -19.62
C THR A 398 15.15 13.05 -20.44
N VAL A 399 16.29 13.40 -19.82
CA VAL A 399 17.35 14.19 -20.43
C VAL A 399 17.99 13.41 -21.59
N ASN A 400 18.26 12.12 -21.33
CA ASN A 400 18.77 11.18 -22.34
C ASN A 400 18.37 9.73 -21.93
N ARG A 401 18.80 8.73 -22.70
CA ARG A 401 18.49 7.30 -22.44
C ARG A 401 19.00 6.76 -21.08
N TRP A 402 19.90 7.50 -20.43
CA TRP A 402 20.54 7.09 -19.19
C TRP A 402 20.09 7.91 -17.99
N MET A 403 19.47 9.06 -18.21
CA MET A 403 19.27 10.04 -17.16
C MET A 403 17.86 10.65 -17.19
N THR A 404 17.20 10.61 -16.04
CA THR A 404 15.89 11.22 -15.81
C THR A 404 15.96 12.13 -14.59
N LEU A 405 15.42 13.33 -14.71
CA LEU A 405 15.22 14.30 -13.64
C LEU A 405 13.74 14.33 -13.28
N GLU A 406 13.42 14.29 -12.00
CA GLU A 406 12.05 14.31 -11.49
C GLU A 406 11.90 15.36 -10.39
N VAL A 407 10.80 16.06 -10.40
CA VAL A 407 10.38 16.97 -9.33
C VAL A 407 9.01 16.51 -8.87
N ASP A 408 8.83 16.34 -7.58
CA ASP A 408 7.57 15.92 -6.98
C ASP A 408 7.28 16.77 -5.75
N THR A 409 6.04 17.20 -5.60
CA THR A 409 5.57 17.91 -4.41
C THR A 409 4.35 17.22 -3.87
N ARG A 410 4.27 17.07 -2.56
CA ARG A 410 3.17 16.39 -1.87
C ARG A 410 2.75 17.16 -0.65
N ALA A 411 1.46 17.12 -0.35
CA ALA A 411 0.90 17.64 0.88
C ALA A 411 -0.11 16.62 1.42
N ALA A 412 -0.12 16.45 2.74
CA ALA A 412 -1.08 15.64 3.45
C ALA A 412 -1.65 16.45 4.61
N TRP A 413 -2.97 16.44 4.72
CA TRP A 413 -3.70 16.97 5.85
C TRP A 413 -4.38 15.80 6.56
N THR A 414 -4.18 15.71 7.88
CA THR A 414 -4.77 14.66 8.72
C THR A 414 -5.43 15.28 9.94
N ARG A 415 -6.53 14.68 10.34
CA ARG A 415 -7.21 15.00 11.58
C ARG A 415 -7.63 13.71 12.25
N SER A 416 -7.05 13.43 13.41
CA SER A 416 -7.52 12.36 14.28
C SER A 416 -8.62 12.89 15.22
N PRO A 417 -9.63 12.08 15.55
CA PRO A 417 -10.66 12.46 16.51
C PRO A 417 -10.10 12.74 17.91
N ASP A 418 -8.99 12.11 18.27
CA ASP A 418 -8.35 12.23 19.58
C ASP A 418 -7.38 13.43 19.68
N VAL A 419 -7.16 14.15 18.57
CA VAL A 419 -6.26 15.31 18.52
C VAL A 419 -7.06 16.54 18.09
N GLU A 420 -7.11 17.56 18.95
CA GLU A 420 -7.86 18.81 18.66
C GLU A 420 -7.34 19.55 17.41
N ALA A 421 -6.04 19.48 17.16
CA ALA A 421 -5.41 20.17 16.03
C ALA A 421 -5.25 19.26 14.81
N ALA A 422 -5.72 19.75 13.66
CA ALA A 422 -5.40 19.13 12.39
C ALA A 422 -3.91 19.31 12.06
N ARG A 423 -3.32 18.29 11.46
CA ARG A 423 -1.91 18.27 11.11
C ARG A 423 -1.75 18.39 9.59
N THR A 424 -0.85 19.26 9.15
CA THR A 424 -0.50 19.40 7.74
C THR A 424 0.99 19.14 7.55
N VAL A 425 1.32 18.22 6.67
CA VAL A 425 2.70 17.89 6.30
C VAL A 425 2.84 18.07 4.80
N TRP A 426 3.92 18.70 4.36
CA TRP A 426 4.24 18.79 2.94
C TRP A 426 5.70 18.43 2.69
N SER A 427 5.99 17.99 1.47
CA SER A 427 7.35 17.71 1.00
C SER A 427 7.51 18.10 -0.46
N ALA A 428 8.70 18.52 -0.82
CA ALA A 428 9.14 18.72 -2.19
C ALA A 428 10.41 17.90 -2.43
N THR A 429 10.44 17.12 -3.49
CA THR A 429 11.53 16.22 -3.81
C THR A 429 12.09 16.56 -5.19
N LEU A 430 13.40 16.62 -5.31
CA LEU A 430 14.12 16.66 -6.56
C LEU A 430 14.89 15.35 -6.70
N GLY A 431 14.60 14.56 -7.71
CA GLY A 431 15.18 13.25 -7.96
C GLY A 431 16.00 13.23 -9.24
N LEU A 432 17.17 12.60 -9.20
CA LEU A 432 18.00 12.28 -10.35
C LEU A 432 18.18 10.77 -10.42
N THR A 433 17.74 10.17 -11.52
CA THR A 433 17.92 8.75 -11.80
C THR A 433 18.91 8.56 -12.94
N VAL A 434 19.91 7.72 -12.71
CA VAL A 434 20.84 7.25 -13.74
C VAL A 434 20.68 5.74 -13.88
N GLN A 435 20.49 5.25 -15.11
CA GLN A 435 20.22 3.84 -15.35
C GLN A 435 21.06 3.26 -16.50
N LYS A 436 21.37 1.98 -16.40
CA LYS A 436 22.01 1.20 -17.46
C LYS A 436 21.34 -0.18 -17.53
N THR A 437 21.00 -0.61 -18.73
CA THR A 437 20.46 -1.94 -18.99
C THR A 437 21.33 -2.65 -20.01
N GLY A 438 21.39 -3.98 -19.95
CA GLY A 438 22.13 -4.82 -20.88
C GLY A 438 21.53 -6.24 -20.95
N ILE A 439 22.03 -7.01 -21.90
CA ILE A 439 21.70 -8.45 -22.06
C ILE A 439 23.00 -9.20 -21.71
N LEU A 440 22.85 -10.26 -20.91
CA LEU A 440 23.94 -11.17 -20.54
C LEU A 440 24.10 -12.25 -21.60
#